data_56c504af50000e4bd7a6163fb16b70fa
#
_entry.id   56c504af50000e4bd7a6163fb16b70fa
#
_cell.length_a   1.000
_cell.length_b   1.000
_cell.length_c   1.000
_cell.angle_alpha   90.00
_cell.angle_beta   90.00
_cell.angle_gamma   90.00
#
_symmetry.space_group_name_H-M   'P 1'
#
loop_
_entity.id
_entity.type
_entity.pdbx_description
1 polymer ?
#
loop_
_entity_poly.entity_id
_entity_poly.type
_entity_poly.pdbx_seq_one_letter_code
_entity_poly.pdbx_strand_id
1 'polypeptide(L)'
;VGMQQAQHRIDMMKGAEYVKYTQDYNRMKYGYSGDQLDPLVLLNPSERANYQNGSELDWQDIMFRNALTTSHQISISGGTEATTYMASISHLREDGVMENTGLKRTNIALNITQVLNKWLTVGMGTQAIQKEFGGEQPYLEAGLKMSPYGIYKDENDRYVDYPMDQTLFYNPMANIDATNDKTNRNVFISTFAEIQFPIDGLSFRTNFGYNYRNNFVGSYYGRNTLSGKKVNGSASIENIHYYDYTWENLLKYNKTFGLHKIDATALFSMQETTKKEAKESGESFVNDDSEYHNMAGAEKNKEITSKLTETAMLSYMLRLNYSYANKYLLTLTGRSDGYSAFGKNNKYAFFPSVAAAWNISSEEFMESQTNYLDMLKIR
;
A
#
# COMPACT_ATOMS: atom_id res chain seq x y z
N VAL A 1 -8.62 -17.56 -11.63
CA VAL A 1 -9.83 -16.73 -11.77
C VAL A 1 -10.62 -16.84 -10.49
N GLY A 2 -11.06 -15.74 -9.94
CA GLY A 2 -11.89 -15.66 -8.73
C GLY A 2 -13.02 -14.65 -8.92
N MET A 3 -14.07 -14.78 -8.13
CA MET A 3 -15.18 -13.82 -8.06
C MET A 3 -15.29 -13.33 -6.62
N GLN A 4 -15.51 -12.04 -6.46
CA GLN A 4 -15.70 -11.37 -5.18
C GLN A 4 -17.05 -10.67 -5.18
N GLN A 5 -17.69 -10.61 -4.04
CA GLN A 5 -18.94 -9.88 -3.83
C GLN A 5 -18.96 -9.28 -2.43
N ALA A 6 -19.72 -8.23 -2.21
CA ALA A 6 -19.93 -7.66 -0.88
C ALA A 6 -20.70 -8.68 -0.02
N GLN A 7 -20.05 -9.23 1.01
CA GLN A 7 -20.64 -10.28 1.88
C GLN A 7 -21.67 -9.71 2.87
N HIS A 8 -21.42 -8.51 3.35
CA HIS A 8 -22.27 -7.84 4.32
C HIS A 8 -22.70 -6.49 3.75
N ARG A 9 -23.99 -6.37 3.50
CA ARG A 9 -24.65 -5.12 3.16
C ARG A 9 -25.39 -4.61 4.40
N ILE A 10 -25.54 -3.31 4.51
CA ILE A 10 -26.32 -2.70 5.57
C ILE A 10 -27.80 -2.89 5.25
N ASP A 11 -28.59 -3.32 6.22
CA ASP A 11 -30.02 -3.42 6.07
C ASP A 11 -30.63 -2.02 6.01
N MET A 12 -31.02 -1.60 4.81
CA MET A 12 -31.58 -0.27 4.54
C MET A 12 -33.09 -0.30 4.66
N MET A 13 -33.68 0.83 5.07
CA MET A 13 -35.13 0.98 5.05
C MET A 13 -35.68 0.76 3.65
N LYS A 14 -36.64 -0.12 3.52
CA LYS A 14 -37.44 -0.26 2.30
C LYS A 14 -38.48 0.84 2.23
N GLY A 15 -39.10 1.00 1.05
CA GLY A 15 -39.99 2.13 0.81
C GLY A 15 -41.10 2.32 1.84
N ALA A 16 -41.80 1.23 2.24
CA ALA A 16 -42.85 1.31 3.25
C ALA A 16 -42.30 1.72 4.65
N GLU A 17 -41.13 1.22 5.03
CA GLU A 17 -40.46 1.56 6.29
C GLU A 17 -39.99 3.00 6.28
N TYR A 18 -39.43 3.47 5.16
CA TYR A 18 -39.02 4.86 4.99
C TYR A 18 -40.20 5.85 5.08
N VAL A 19 -41.33 5.53 4.47
CA VAL A 19 -42.56 6.31 4.58
C VAL A 19 -43.02 6.40 6.04
N LYS A 20 -43.09 5.25 6.73
CA LYS A 20 -43.46 5.22 8.15
C LYS A 20 -42.49 6.03 9.00
N TYR A 21 -41.20 5.87 8.79
CA TYR A 21 -40.18 6.66 9.49
C TYR A 21 -40.40 8.18 9.26
N THR A 22 -40.64 8.59 8.03
CA THR A 22 -40.87 9.98 7.66
C THR A 22 -42.12 10.54 8.33
N GLN A 23 -43.22 9.77 8.38
CA GLN A 23 -44.46 10.12 9.09
C GLN A 23 -44.22 10.25 10.59
N ASP A 24 -43.56 9.27 11.22
CA ASP A 24 -43.29 9.28 12.66
C ASP A 24 -42.35 10.42 13.05
N TYR A 25 -41.32 10.70 12.25
CA TYR A 25 -40.41 11.82 12.45
C TYR A 25 -41.15 13.16 12.40
N ASN A 26 -41.99 13.37 11.40
CA ASN A 26 -42.74 14.65 11.25
C ASN A 26 -43.80 14.80 12.35
N ARG A 27 -44.45 13.71 12.76
CA ARG A 27 -45.37 13.71 13.92
C ARG A 27 -44.67 14.13 15.20
N MET A 28 -43.52 13.54 15.49
CA MET A 28 -42.77 13.81 16.73
C MET A 28 -42.12 15.19 16.72
N LYS A 29 -41.52 15.61 15.62
CA LYS A 29 -40.73 16.84 15.54
C LYS A 29 -41.59 18.09 15.33
N TYR A 30 -42.65 18.01 14.50
CA TYR A 30 -43.44 19.15 14.06
C TYR A 30 -44.88 19.08 14.52
N GLY A 31 -45.32 17.99 15.16
CA GLY A 31 -46.69 17.78 15.60
C GLY A 31 -47.70 17.58 14.44
N TYR A 32 -47.23 17.15 13.27
CA TYR A 32 -48.10 16.93 12.10
C TYR A 32 -49.16 15.85 12.38
N SER A 33 -50.34 16.01 11.81
CA SER A 33 -51.47 15.07 11.93
C SER A 33 -52.36 15.10 10.69
N GLY A 34 -53.21 14.08 10.53
CA GLY A 34 -54.15 14.00 9.39
C GLY A 34 -53.45 14.07 8.04
N ASP A 35 -53.97 14.86 7.15
CA ASP A 35 -53.48 15.01 5.77
C ASP A 35 -52.05 15.55 5.67
N GLN A 36 -51.52 16.16 6.74
CA GLN A 36 -50.10 16.57 6.80
C GLN A 36 -49.14 15.37 6.83
N LEU A 37 -49.62 14.19 7.17
CA LEU A 37 -48.88 12.94 7.18
C LEU A 37 -49.06 12.12 5.89
N ASP A 38 -49.76 12.64 4.90
CA ASP A 38 -49.84 12.02 3.59
C ASP A 38 -48.42 11.89 2.97
N PRO A 39 -47.99 10.74 2.55
CA PRO A 39 -46.69 10.56 1.88
C PRO A 39 -46.48 11.51 0.69
N LEU A 40 -47.55 11.81 -0.07
CA LEU A 40 -47.49 12.77 -1.17
C LEU A 40 -47.25 14.21 -0.74
N VAL A 41 -47.51 14.54 0.53
CA VAL A 41 -47.18 15.85 1.12
C VAL A 41 -45.79 15.86 1.71
N LEU A 42 -45.39 14.76 2.36
CA LEU A 42 -44.12 14.66 3.10
C LEU A 42 -42.89 14.42 2.19
N LEU A 43 -43.07 13.63 1.13
CA LEU A 43 -41.97 13.30 0.19
C LEU A 43 -41.68 14.52 -0.71
N ASN A 44 -40.43 14.66 -1.12
CA ASN A 44 -39.98 15.68 -2.05
C ASN A 44 -40.55 15.44 -3.46
N PRO A 45 -40.61 16.42 -4.35
CA PRO A 45 -41.15 16.26 -5.69
C PRO A 45 -40.53 15.12 -6.49
N SER A 46 -39.22 14.96 -6.43
CA SER A 46 -38.51 13.86 -7.11
C SER A 46 -38.87 12.47 -6.54
N GLU A 47 -39.13 12.35 -5.26
CA GLU A 47 -39.49 11.09 -4.60
C GLU A 47 -40.94 10.68 -4.88
N ARG A 48 -41.87 11.65 -5.08
CA ARG A 48 -43.30 11.39 -5.26
C ARG A 48 -43.58 10.56 -6.50
N ALA A 49 -42.88 10.82 -7.59
CA ALA A 49 -43.06 10.08 -8.84
C ALA A 49 -42.72 8.59 -8.63
N ASN A 50 -41.60 8.31 -8.00
CA ASN A 50 -41.18 6.92 -7.72
C ASN A 50 -42.11 6.26 -6.69
N TYR A 51 -42.55 6.96 -5.66
CA TYR A 51 -43.52 6.46 -4.70
C TYR A 51 -44.84 6.09 -5.36
N GLN A 52 -45.39 6.96 -6.21
CA GLN A 52 -46.66 6.71 -6.95
C GLN A 52 -46.57 5.54 -7.93
N ASN A 53 -45.40 5.37 -8.55
CA ASN A 53 -45.14 4.28 -9.50
C ASN A 53 -44.73 2.98 -8.81
N GLY A 54 -44.54 2.98 -7.49
CA GLY A 54 -44.03 1.83 -6.73
C GLY A 54 -42.58 1.46 -7.06
N SER A 55 -41.80 2.40 -7.58
CA SER A 55 -40.39 2.20 -7.90
C SER A 55 -39.50 2.48 -6.69
N GLU A 56 -38.77 1.47 -6.24
CA GLU A 56 -37.83 1.58 -5.13
C GLU A 56 -36.40 1.27 -5.61
N LEU A 57 -35.42 1.99 -5.06
CA LEU A 57 -34.00 1.79 -5.34
C LEU A 57 -33.30 1.24 -4.10
N ASP A 58 -32.48 0.20 -4.27
CA ASP A 58 -31.42 -0.12 -3.33
C ASP A 58 -30.13 0.57 -3.81
N TRP A 59 -29.72 1.61 -3.10
CA TRP A 59 -28.51 2.37 -3.44
C TRP A 59 -27.24 1.53 -3.32
N GLN A 60 -27.25 0.44 -2.53
CA GLN A 60 -26.14 -0.48 -2.47
C GLN A 60 -26.03 -1.34 -3.73
N ASP A 61 -27.15 -1.67 -4.41
CA ASP A 61 -27.12 -2.35 -5.71
C ASP A 61 -26.53 -1.48 -6.82
N ILE A 62 -26.67 -0.16 -6.70
CA ILE A 62 -26.07 0.81 -7.63
C ILE A 62 -24.58 0.98 -7.41
N MET A 63 -24.14 0.94 -6.13
CA MET A 63 -22.75 1.18 -5.75
C MET A 63 -21.88 -0.08 -5.78
N PHE A 64 -22.46 -1.26 -5.60
CA PHE A 64 -21.72 -2.52 -5.52
C PHE A 64 -22.00 -3.41 -6.73
N ARG A 65 -20.98 -4.15 -7.11
CA ARG A 65 -21.05 -5.16 -8.19
C ARG A 65 -20.37 -6.46 -7.79
N ASN A 66 -20.65 -7.50 -8.56
CA ASN A 66 -19.81 -8.70 -8.54
C ASN A 66 -18.49 -8.39 -9.24
N ALA A 67 -17.40 -8.67 -8.57
CA ALA A 67 -16.07 -8.32 -9.03
C ALA A 67 -15.28 -9.56 -9.47
N LEU A 68 -14.60 -9.45 -10.61
CA LEU A 68 -13.79 -10.53 -11.18
C LEU A 68 -12.31 -10.30 -10.85
N THR A 69 -11.66 -11.37 -10.42
CA THR A 69 -10.20 -11.39 -10.25
C THR A 69 -9.59 -12.39 -11.21
N THR A 70 -8.61 -11.97 -11.99
CA THR A 70 -7.80 -12.84 -12.85
C THR A 70 -6.32 -12.69 -12.52
N SER A 71 -5.60 -13.79 -12.42
CA SER A 71 -4.16 -13.80 -12.17
C SER A 71 -3.49 -14.78 -13.11
N HIS A 72 -2.43 -14.30 -13.77
CA HIS A 72 -1.61 -15.11 -14.68
C HIS A 72 -0.15 -14.96 -14.25
N GLN A 73 0.58 -16.06 -14.20
CA GLN A 73 1.99 -16.06 -13.87
C GLN A 73 2.73 -17.09 -14.73
N ILE A 74 3.87 -16.66 -15.23
CA ILE A 74 4.84 -17.52 -15.90
C ILE A 74 6.17 -17.38 -15.17
N SER A 75 6.82 -18.48 -14.89
CA SER A 75 8.14 -18.50 -14.28
C SER A 75 9.03 -19.56 -14.92
N ILE A 76 10.29 -19.25 -15.02
CA ILE A 76 11.34 -20.17 -15.46
C ILE A 76 12.46 -20.11 -14.43
N SER A 77 12.98 -21.27 -14.05
CA SER A 77 14.13 -21.38 -13.19
C SER A 77 15.01 -22.54 -13.63
N GLY A 78 16.29 -22.42 -13.37
CA GLY A 78 17.24 -23.46 -13.72
C GLY A 78 18.62 -23.10 -13.20
N GLY A 79 19.57 -23.97 -13.51
CA GLY A 79 20.95 -23.72 -13.15
C GLY A 79 21.86 -24.91 -13.30
N THR A 80 23.11 -24.67 -12.98
CA THR A 80 24.21 -25.62 -12.82
C THR A 80 24.79 -25.45 -11.42
N GLU A 81 25.85 -26.18 -11.08
CA GLU A 81 26.60 -25.95 -9.83
C GLU A 81 27.17 -24.53 -9.74
N ALA A 82 27.46 -23.89 -10.88
CA ALA A 82 28.07 -22.57 -10.93
C ALA A 82 27.03 -21.43 -11.10
N THR A 83 25.90 -21.70 -11.73
CA THR A 83 24.90 -20.66 -12.07
C THR A 83 23.53 -21.10 -11.64
N THR A 84 22.81 -20.23 -10.93
CA THR A 84 21.37 -20.39 -10.69
C THR A 84 20.63 -19.15 -11.17
N TYR A 85 19.47 -19.37 -11.79
CA TYR A 85 18.62 -18.26 -12.25
C TYR A 85 17.14 -18.56 -12.03
N MET A 86 16.38 -17.51 -11.84
CA MET A 86 14.93 -17.50 -11.84
C MET A 86 14.43 -16.21 -12.49
N ALA A 87 13.51 -16.34 -13.43
CA ALA A 87 12.79 -15.23 -14.01
C ALA A 87 11.29 -15.49 -13.92
N SER A 88 10.51 -14.47 -13.63
CA SER A 88 9.05 -14.57 -13.61
C SER A 88 8.38 -13.28 -14.07
N ILE A 89 7.22 -13.43 -14.68
CA ILE A 89 6.29 -12.35 -14.96
C ILE A 89 4.92 -12.76 -14.46
N SER A 90 4.24 -11.83 -13.79
CA SER A 90 2.86 -12.03 -13.35
C SER A 90 2.01 -10.81 -13.65
N HIS A 91 0.76 -11.05 -14.01
CA HIS A 91 -0.26 -10.03 -14.21
C HIS A 91 -1.50 -10.38 -13.42
N LEU A 92 -1.93 -9.46 -12.57
CA LEU A 92 -3.16 -9.51 -11.80
C LEU A 92 -4.09 -8.40 -12.29
N ARG A 93 -5.33 -8.75 -12.59
CA ARG A 93 -6.45 -7.82 -12.70
C ARG A 93 -7.47 -8.18 -11.65
N GLU A 94 -7.83 -7.22 -10.84
CA GLU A 94 -8.83 -7.33 -9.79
C GLU A 94 -9.83 -6.18 -9.97
N ASP A 95 -11.04 -6.48 -10.38
CA ASP A 95 -12.12 -5.51 -10.37
C ASP A 95 -12.58 -5.35 -8.91
N GLY A 96 -12.85 -4.14 -8.46
CA GLY A 96 -13.32 -3.88 -7.11
C GLY A 96 -14.82 -4.15 -6.96
N VAL A 97 -15.25 -4.51 -5.76
CA VAL A 97 -16.67 -4.74 -5.43
C VAL A 97 -17.51 -3.45 -5.46
N MET A 98 -16.88 -2.29 -5.36
CA MET A 98 -17.53 -1.00 -5.64
C MET A 98 -17.35 -0.66 -7.12
N GLU A 99 -18.39 -0.03 -7.69
CA GLU A 99 -18.33 0.43 -9.08
C GLU A 99 -17.10 1.29 -9.36
N ASN A 100 -16.57 1.21 -10.57
CA ASN A 100 -15.40 1.97 -11.07
C ASN A 100 -14.09 1.75 -10.29
N THR A 101 -14.04 0.86 -9.32
CA THR A 101 -12.80 0.55 -8.59
C THR A 101 -12.12 -0.71 -9.12
N GLY A 102 -10.82 -0.82 -8.93
CA GLY A 102 -10.05 -2.00 -9.32
C GLY A 102 -8.55 -1.82 -9.18
N LEU A 103 -7.81 -2.87 -9.47
CA LEU A 103 -6.35 -2.92 -9.46
C LEU A 103 -5.85 -3.76 -10.64
N LYS A 104 -4.95 -3.19 -11.44
CA LYS A 104 -4.10 -3.95 -12.35
C LYS A 104 -2.68 -3.92 -11.80
N ARG A 105 -2.03 -5.07 -11.73
CA ARG A 105 -0.65 -5.18 -11.27
C ARG A 105 0.15 -6.09 -12.18
N THR A 106 1.22 -5.53 -12.73
CA THR A 106 2.24 -6.30 -13.45
C THR A 106 3.50 -6.35 -12.61
N ASN A 107 4.06 -7.54 -12.45
CA ASN A 107 5.30 -7.76 -11.72
C ASN A 107 6.26 -8.60 -12.58
N ILE A 108 7.51 -8.14 -12.70
CA ILE A 108 8.61 -8.84 -13.36
C ILE A 108 9.69 -9.04 -12.30
N ALA A 109 10.21 -10.26 -12.16
CA ALA A 109 11.32 -10.56 -11.26
C ALA A 109 12.38 -11.39 -11.98
N LEU A 110 13.63 -11.06 -11.70
CA LEU A 110 14.80 -11.79 -12.18
C LEU A 110 15.79 -11.93 -11.02
N ASN A 111 16.25 -13.16 -10.79
CA ASN A 111 17.33 -13.46 -9.86
C ASN A 111 18.37 -14.30 -10.59
N ILE A 112 19.62 -13.96 -10.41
CA ILE A 112 20.75 -14.71 -10.93
C ILE A 112 21.85 -14.72 -9.89
N THR A 113 22.46 -15.91 -9.68
CA THR A 113 23.64 -16.07 -8.86
C THR A 113 24.67 -16.87 -9.67
N GLN A 114 25.91 -16.38 -9.67
CA GLN A 114 27.02 -16.97 -10.40
C GLN A 114 28.22 -17.18 -9.48
N VAL A 115 28.65 -18.42 -9.35
CA VAL A 115 29.94 -18.77 -8.78
C VAL A 115 30.98 -18.61 -9.88
N LEU A 116 31.76 -17.54 -9.84
CA LEU A 116 32.78 -17.26 -10.85
C LEU A 116 33.99 -18.14 -10.68
N ASN A 117 34.33 -18.44 -9.45
CA ASN A 117 35.41 -19.35 -9.08
C ASN A 117 35.28 -19.73 -7.59
N LYS A 118 36.25 -20.50 -7.03
CA LYS A 118 36.21 -20.99 -5.64
C LYS A 118 36.21 -19.91 -4.56
N TRP A 119 36.58 -18.68 -4.91
CA TRP A 119 36.70 -17.58 -3.96
C TRP A 119 35.73 -16.41 -4.26
N LEU A 120 35.03 -16.41 -5.41
CA LEU A 120 34.14 -15.27 -5.77
C LEU A 120 32.79 -15.79 -6.27
N THR A 121 31.76 -15.36 -5.58
CA THR A 121 30.35 -15.49 -5.98
C THR A 121 29.72 -14.13 -6.14
N VAL A 122 28.99 -13.90 -7.22
CA VAL A 122 28.22 -12.68 -7.46
C VAL A 122 26.75 -13.00 -7.70
N GLY A 123 25.90 -12.05 -7.41
CA GLY A 123 24.48 -12.22 -7.70
C GLY A 123 23.78 -10.90 -7.92
N MET A 124 22.66 -10.98 -8.62
CA MET A 124 21.75 -9.87 -8.86
C MET A 124 20.31 -10.35 -8.72
N GLY A 125 19.51 -9.56 -8.00
CA GLY A 125 18.07 -9.68 -7.99
C GLY A 125 17.44 -8.37 -8.45
N THR A 126 16.42 -8.44 -9.29
CA THR A 126 15.63 -7.27 -9.68
C THR A 126 14.16 -7.59 -9.67
N GLN A 127 13.36 -6.59 -9.30
CA GLN A 127 11.92 -6.65 -9.34
C GLN A 127 11.37 -5.31 -9.87
N ALA A 128 10.52 -5.38 -10.88
CA ALA A 128 9.79 -4.24 -11.39
C ALA A 128 8.30 -4.48 -11.21
N ILE A 129 7.61 -3.53 -10.58
CA ILE A 129 6.18 -3.61 -10.28
C ILE A 129 5.51 -2.34 -10.81
N GLN A 130 4.44 -2.52 -11.58
CA GLN A 130 3.50 -1.45 -11.93
C GLN A 130 2.13 -1.80 -11.38
N LYS A 131 1.51 -0.83 -10.70
CA LYS A 131 0.12 -0.90 -10.23
C LYS A 131 -0.66 0.25 -10.82
N GLU A 132 -1.84 -0.05 -11.33
CA GLU A 132 -2.82 0.92 -11.82
C GLU A 132 -4.09 0.69 -11.01
N PHE A 133 -4.61 1.73 -10.39
CA PHE A 133 -5.82 1.65 -9.59
C PHE A 133 -7.00 2.16 -10.42
N GLY A 134 -8.17 1.60 -10.19
CA GLY A 134 -9.41 2.04 -10.82
C GLY A 134 -9.78 3.49 -10.47
N GLY A 135 -10.72 4.03 -11.21
CA GLY A 135 -11.14 5.43 -11.19
C GLY A 135 -11.77 5.92 -9.88
N GLU A 136 -12.65 6.90 -9.99
CA GLU A 136 -13.37 7.46 -8.84
C GLU A 136 -14.40 6.45 -8.31
N GLN A 137 -14.50 6.32 -6.99
CA GLN A 137 -15.41 5.38 -6.36
C GLN A 137 -16.71 6.07 -5.92
N PRO A 138 -17.83 5.32 -5.85
CA PRO A 138 -19.06 5.80 -5.23
C PRO A 138 -18.84 6.23 -3.78
N TYR A 139 -19.54 7.29 -3.35
CA TYR A 139 -19.46 7.74 -1.96
C TYR A 139 -20.46 6.98 -1.08
N LEU A 140 -19.98 5.91 -0.44
CA LEU A 140 -20.80 4.97 0.33
C LEU A 140 -21.67 5.64 1.39
N GLU A 141 -21.11 6.57 2.17
CA GLU A 141 -21.86 7.26 3.23
C GLU A 141 -23.05 8.08 2.68
N ALA A 142 -22.90 8.67 1.49
CA ALA A 142 -24.02 9.34 0.83
C ALA A 142 -25.11 8.35 0.46
N GLY A 143 -24.74 7.22 -0.14
CA GLY A 143 -25.70 6.17 -0.52
C GLY A 143 -26.53 5.63 0.65
N LEU A 144 -25.90 5.47 1.82
CA LEU A 144 -26.59 4.99 3.03
C LEU A 144 -27.59 6.00 3.63
N LYS A 145 -27.59 7.23 3.15
CA LYS A 145 -28.51 8.30 3.60
C LYS A 145 -29.61 8.60 2.60
N MET A 146 -29.61 7.91 1.45
CA MET A 146 -30.57 8.17 0.39
C MET A 146 -31.93 7.51 0.65
N SER A 147 -32.97 8.21 0.22
CA SER A 147 -34.32 7.67 0.15
C SER A 147 -34.40 6.53 -0.89
N PRO A 148 -35.14 5.46 -0.60
CA PRO A 148 -35.41 4.43 -1.60
C PRO A 148 -36.23 4.95 -2.79
N TYR A 149 -36.85 6.10 -2.68
CA TYR A 149 -37.61 6.75 -3.77
C TYR A 149 -36.82 7.83 -4.51
N GLY A 150 -35.54 8.05 -4.18
CA GLY A 150 -34.69 9.04 -4.85
C GLY A 150 -34.46 8.72 -6.33
N ILE A 151 -34.15 9.72 -7.13
CA ILE A 151 -33.84 9.57 -8.56
C ILE A 151 -32.33 9.60 -8.74
N TYR A 152 -31.71 8.52 -9.22
CA TYR A 152 -30.27 8.51 -9.37
C TYR A 152 -29.77 8.96 -10.76
N LYS A 153 -30.62 8.85 -11.81
CA LYS A 153 -30.33 9.31 -13.17
C LYS A 153 -31.53 10.03 -13.77
N ASP A 154 -31.26 11.00 -14.63
CA ASP A 154 -32.26 11.71 -15.41
C ASP A 154 -32.68 10.92 -16.68
N GLU A 155 -33.61 11.47 -17.47
CA GLU A 155 -34.11 10.87 -18.71
C GLU A 155 -33.01 10.72 -19.78
N ASN A 156 -31.90 11.43 -19.68
CA ASN A 156 -30.74 11.36 -20.56
C ASN A 156 -29.63 10.45 -20.02
N ASP A 157 -29.93 9.59 -19.04
CA ASP A 157 -28.99 8.66 -18.38
C ASP A 157 -27.82 9.37 -17.63
N ARG A 158 -27.97 10.65 -17.26
CA ARG A 158 -26.99 11.41 -16.49
C ARG A 158 -27.32 11.35 -15.01
N TYR A 159 -26.30 11.25 -14.18
CA TYR A 159 -26.47 11.24 -12.73
C TYR A 159 -27.08 12.55 -12.24
N VAL A 160 -28.18 12.45 -11.47
CA VAL A 160 -28.82 13.60 -10.82
C VAL A 160 -27.98 14.02 -9.62
N ASP A 161 -27.68 15.32 -9.48
CA ASP A 161 -26.84 15.80 -8.39
C ASP A 161 -27.47 15.55 -7.00
N TYR A 162 -28.79 15.76 -6.89
CA TYR A 162 -29.54 15.71 -5.63
C TYR A 162 -30.78 14.83 -5.76
N PRO A 163 -30.68 13.51 -5.54
CA PRO A 163 -31.76 12.54 -5.74
C PRO A 163 -33.07 12.81 -4.99
N MET A 164 -32.99 13.62 -3.93
CA MET A 164 -34.10 13.96 -3.04
C MET A 164 -34.43 15.45 -3.07
N ASP A 165 -34.03 16.21 -4.09
CA ASP A 165 -34.18 17.67 -4.19
C ASP A 165 -33.55 18.47 -3.02
N GLN A 166 -32.68 17.86 -2.24
CA GLN A 166 -32.03 18.46 -1.07
C GLN A 166 -30.53 18.46 -1.22
N THR A 167 -29.90 19.60 -1.13
CA THR A 167 -28.44 19.77 -1.33
C THR A 167 -27.55 19.06 -0.30
N LEU A 168 -28.12 18.66 0.85
CA LEU A 168 -27.41 17.87 1.87
C LEU A 168 -27.29 16.38 1.47
N PHE A 169 -28.12 15.92 0.55
CA PHE A 169 -28.20 14.53 0.11
C PHE A 169 -27.81 14.45 -1.36
N TYR A 170 -26.52 14.39 -1.63
CA TYR A 170 -26.01 14.30 -2.99
C TYR A 170 -25.85 12.83 -3.44
N ASN A 171 -26.01 12.64 -4.73
CA ASN A 171 -25.91 11.32 -5.34
C ASN A 171 -24.57 10.66 -5.07
N PRO A 172 -24.53 9.43 -4.54
CA PRO A 172 -23.27 8.71 -4.31
C PRO A 172 -22.45 8.48 -5.59
N MET A 173 -23.09 8.52 -6.75
CA MET A 173 -22.47 8.34 -8.07
C MET A 173 -22.14 9.68 -8.77
N ALA A 174 -22.41 10.82 -8.14
CA ALA A 174 -22.32 12.14 -8.79
C ALA A 174 -20.92 12.54 -9.27
N ASN A 175 -19.88 11.88 -8.79
CA ASN A 175 -18.50 12.11 -9.22
C ASN A 175 -17.90 10.90 -9.96
N ILE A 176 -18.68 9.86 -10.25
CA ILE A 176 -18.15 8.59 -10.78
C ILE A 176 -17.47 8.74 -12.14
N ASP A 177 -17.87 9.74 -12.92
CA ASP A 177 -17.29 10.09 -14.21
C ASP A 177 -16.02 10.94 -14.11
N ALA A 178 -15.54 11.24 -12.90
CA ALA A 178 -14.27 11.92 -12.74
C ALA A 178 -13.11 11.00 -13.16
N THR A 179 -12.14 11.58 -13.85
CA THR A 179 -10.88 10.91 -14.14
C THR A 179 -10.03 10.87 -12.86
N ASN A 180 -9.58 9.67 -12.48
CA ASN A 180 -8.71 9.48 -11.33
C ASN A 180 -7.68 8.40 -11.67
N ASP A 181 -6.58 8.83 -12.31
CA ASP A 181 -5.49 7.97 -12.75
C ASP A 181 -4.45 7.87 -11.62
N LYS A 182 -4.44 6.73 -10.97
CA LYS A 182 -3.46 6.46 -9.91
C LYS A 182 -2.55 5.32 -10.30
N THR A 183 -1.26 5.61 -10.44
CA THR A 183 -0.24 4.61 -10.77
C THR A 183 0.89 4.61 -9.77
N ASN A 184 1.33 3.40 -9.38
CA ASN A 184 2.51 3.19 -8.56
C ASN A 184 3.47 2.32 -9.33
N ARG A 185 4.70 2.81 -9.54
CA ARG A 185 5.80 2.07 -10.17
C ARG A 185 6.91 1.88 -9.15
N ASN A 186 7.45 0.68 -9.11
CA ASN A 186 8.57 0.35 -8.25
C ASN A 186 9.58 -0.48 -9.05
N VAL A 187 10.86 -0.10 -8.98
CA VAL A 187 11.98 -0.87 -9.50
C VAL A 187 12.98 -1.05 -8.37
N PHE A 188 13.15 -2.31 -7.97
CA PHE A 188 14.12 -2.71 -6.97
C PHE A 188 15.22 -3.52 -7.64
N ILE A 189 16.48 -3.16 -7.38
CA ILE A 189 17.68 -3.86 -7.84
C ILE A 189 18.54 -4.14 -6.61
N SER A 190 18.96 -5.38 -6.44
CA SER A 190 19.94 -5.77 -5.44
C SER A 190 21.08 -6.54 -6.11
N THR A 191 22.31 -6.23 -5.73
CA THR A 191 23.49 -6.94 -6.21
C THR A 191 24.36 -7.29 -5.02
N PHE A 192 25.09 -8.39 -5.13
CA PHE A 192 26.11 -8.73 -4.16
C PHE A 192 27.35 -9.33 -4.81
N ALA A 193 28.47 -9.17 -4.13
CA ALA A 193 29.68 -9.93 -4.36
C ALA A 193 30.16 -10.51 -3.03
N GLU A 194 30.47 -11.78 -3.01
CA GLU A 194 30.98 -12.50 -1.85
C GLU A 194 32.34 -13.11 -2.17
N ILE A 195 33.32 -12.78 -1.36
CA ILE A 195 34.71 -13.21 -1.49
C ILE A 195 35.05 -14.14 -0.32
N GLN A 196 35.49 -15.33 -0.63
CA GLN A 196 36.10 -16.27 0.33
C GLN A 196 37.61 -16.05 0.31
N PHE A 197 38.19 -15.66 1.43
CA PHE A 197 39.63 -15.45 1.53
C PHE A 197 40.38 -16.80 1.68
N PRO A 198 41.68 -16.85 1.35
CA PRO A 198 42.49 -18.05 1.60
C PRO A 198 42.71 -18.35 3.10
N ILE A 199 42.19 -17.48 3.98
CA ILE A 199 42.16 -17.70 5.43
C ILE A 199 40.84 -18.43 5.75
N ASP A 200 40.99 -19.66 6.27
CA ASP A 200 39.87 -20.52 6.59
C ASP A 200 38.87 -19.85 7.54
N GLY A 201 37.61 -19.78 7.11
CA GLY A 201 36.51 -19.16 7.82
C GLY A 201 36.39 -17.63 7.62
N LEU A 202 37.26 -16.96 6.84
CA LEU A 202 37.16 -15.53 6.57
C LEU A 202 36.47 -15.28 5.22
N SER A 203 35.41 -14.48 5.25
CA SER A 203 34.69 -14.02 4.06
C SER A 203 34.35 -12.54 4.12
N PHE A 204 34.24 -11.93 2.95
CA PHE A 204 33.74 -10.56 2.80
C PHE A 204 32.59 -10.56 1.82
N ARG A 205 31.51 -9.89 2.20
CA ARG A 205 30.35 -9.71 1.33
C ARG A 205 29.99 -8.23 1.23
N THR A 206 29.86 -7.74 0.02
CA THR A 206 29.30 -6.42 -0.26
C THR A 206 27.93 -6.58 -0.92
N ASN A 207 26.93 -5.86 -0.42
CA ASN A 207 25.61 -5.80 -0.99
C ASN A 207 25.31 -4.35 -1.41
N PHE A 208 24.77 -4.18 -2.60
CA PHE A 208 24.24 -2.88 -3.03
C PHE A 208 22.77 -3.05 -3.43
N GLY A 209 21.90 -2.23 -2.85
CA GLY A 209 20.48 -2.16 -3.13
C GLY A 209 20.10 -0.78 -3.65
N TYR A 210 19.29 -0.74 -4.70
CA TYR A 210 18.68 0.47 -5.21
C TYR A 210 17.18 0.26 -5.36
N ASN A 211 16.37 1.18 -4.84
CA ASN A 211 14.92 1.13 -4.94
C ASN A 211 14.38 2.47 -5.43
N TYR A 212 13.83 2.46 -6.63
CA TYR A 212 13.11 3.59 -7.20
C TYR A 212 11.62 3.36 -7.10
N ARG A 213 10.88 4.32 -6.52
CA ARG A 213 9.42 4.30 -6.47
C ARG A 213 8.89 5.61 -7.03
N ASN A 214 7.85 5.51 -7.85
CA ASN A 214 7.09 6.64 -8.32
C ASN A 214 5.61 6.42 -8.03
N ASN A 215 5.00 7.36 -7.32
CA ASN A 215 3.58 7.44 -7.09
C ASN A 215 3.05 8.64 -7.87
N PHE A 216 2.14 8.38 -8.80
CA PHE A 216 1.48 9.38 -9.62
C PHE A 216 -0.01 9.33 -9.37
N VAL A 217 -0.64 10.50 -9.21
CA VAL A 217 -2.09 10.68 -9.19
C VAL A 217 -2.42 11.87 -10.07
N GLY A 218 -3.21 11.63 -11.12
CA GLY A 218 -3.82 12.64 -11.96
C GLY A 218 -5.33 12.59 -11.78
N SER A 219 -5.96 13.70 -11.39
CA SER A 219 -7.41 13.74 -11.17
C SER A 219 -8.04 14.90 -11.92
N TYR A 220 -9.21 14.65 -12.51
CA TYR A 220 -10.01 15.66 -13.15
C TYR A 220 -11.49 15.46 -12.83
N TYR A 221 -12.11 16.47 -12.25
CA TYR A 221 -13.54 16.54 -12.04
C TYR A 221 -14.15 17.48 -13.09
N GLY A 222 -14.74 16.91 -14.12
CA GLY A 222 -15.34 17.63 -15.23
C GLY A 222 -16.69 18.26 -14.86
N ARG A 223 -17.25 19.08 -15.75
CA ARG A 223 -18.54 19.77 -15.58
C ARG A 223 -19.74 18.84 -15.46
N ASN A 224 -19.59 17.58 -15.84
CA ASN A 224 -20.59 16.51 -15.68
C ASN A 224 -20.58 15.90 -14.26
N THR A 225 -19.61 16.24 -13.42
CA THR A 225 -19.50 15.77 -12.03
C THR A 225 -20.00 16.82 -11.06
N LEU A 226 -20.50 16.39 -9.89
CA LEU A 226 -20.97 17.31 -8.84
C LEU A 226 -19.88 18.28 -8.36
N SER A 227 -18.65 17.78 -8.21
CA SER A 227 -17.51 18.58 -7.74
C SER A 227 -17.02 19.56 -8.81
N GLY A 228 -16.86 19.09 -10.04
CA GLY A 228 -16.36 19.93 -11.14
C GLY A 228 -17.34 20.98 -11.62
N LYS A 229 -18.65 20.68 -11.60
CA LYS A 229 -19.72 21.63 -11.95
C LYS A 229 -19.65 22.93 -11.13
N LYS A 230 -19.33 22.83 -9.84
CA LYS A 230 -19.25 23.98 -8.92
C LYS A 230 -18.16 24.97 -9.26
N VAL A 231 -17.06 24.50 -9.84
CA VAL A 231 -15.86 25.29 -10.12
C VAL A 231 -15.50 25.36 -11.59
N ASN A 232 -16.40 24.87 -12.47
CA ASN A 232 -16.21 24.82 -13.91
C ASN A 232 -15.00 23.96 -14.33
N GLY A 233 -14.89 22.78 -13.73
CA GLY A 233 -13.78 21.85 -13.88
C GLY A 233 -12.68 22.05 -12.84
N SER A 234 -12.17 20.97 -12.27
CA SER A 234 -11.06 20.96 -11.29
C SER A 234 -10.07 19.86 -11.64
N ALA A 235 -8.80 20.21 -11.69
CA ALA A 235 -7.71 19.26 -11.96
C ALA A 235 -6.66 19.28 -10.86
N SER A 236 -6.03 18.14 -10.64
CA SER A 236 -4.81 18.04 -9.83
C SER A 236 -3.87 16.96 -10.35
N ILE A 237 -2.57 17.21 -10.21
CA ILE A 237 -1.51 16.24 -10.43
C ILE A 237 -0.68 16.16 -9.16
N GLU A 238 -0.41 14.95 -8.68
CA GLU A 238 0.57 14.70 -7.64
C GLU A 238 1.58 13.67 -8.15
N ASN A 239 2.85 14.02 -8.06
CA ASN A 239 3.94 13.16 -8.51
C ASN A 239 5.02 13.08 -7.43
N ILE A 240 5.22 11.86 -6.89
CA ILE A 240 6.16 11.61 -5.81
C ILE A 240 7.17 10.58 -6.27
N HIS A 241 8.44 10.95 -6.21
CA HIS A 241 9.56 10.07 -6.51
C HIS A 241 10.37 9.78 -5.26
N TYR A 242 10.70 8.52 -5.05
CA TYR A 242 11.62 8.06 -4.02
C TYR A 242 12.81 7.39 -4.69
N TYR A 243 13.99 7.75 -4.22
CA TYR A 243 15.26 7.13 -4.60
C TYR A 243 15.94 6.68 -3.32
N ASP A 244 15.98 5.37 -3.12
CA ASP A 244 16.61 4.78 -1.94
C ASP A 244 17.79 3.93 -2.42
N TYR A 245 18.94 4.08 -1.80
CA TYR A 245 20.02 3.13 -1.98
C TYR A 245 20.65 2.74 -0.65
N THR A 246 21.12 1.52 -0.60
CA THR A 246 21.77 0.93 0.56
C THR A 246 23.02 0.22 0.10
N TRP A 247 24.13 0.47 0.77
CA TRP A 247 25.37 -0.23 0.55
C TRP A 247 25.87 -0.81 1.87
N GLU A 248 26.02 -2.14 1.91
CA GLU A 248 26.42 -2.87 3.09
C GLU A 248 27.68 -3.68 2.80
N ASN A 249 28.62 -3.68 3.74
CA ASN A 249 29.86 -4.41 3.68
C ASN A 249 30.01 -5.23 4.96
N LEU A 250 30.11 -6.54 4.81
CA LEU A 250 30.18 -7.49 5.92
C LEU A 250 31.49 -8.27 5.82
N LEU A 251 32.32 -8.14 6.84
CA LEU A 251 33.48 -9.01 7.06
C LEU A 251 33.08 -10.05 8.11
N LYS A 252 33.16 -11.33 7.76
CA LYS A 252 32.77 -12.42 8.64
C LYS A 252 33.94 -13.36 8.84
N TYR A 253 34.12 -13.78 10.09
CA TYR A 253 35.08 -14.82 10.45
C TYR A 253 34.39 -15.88 11.30
N ASN A 254 34.34 -17.11 10.80
CA ASN A 254 33.73 -18.24 11.48
C ASN A 254 34.73 -19.40 11.52
N LYS A 255 35.16 -19.77 12.73
CA LYS A 255 36.11 -20.86 12.89
C LYS A 255 35.90 -21.63 14.19
N THR A 256 36.16 -22.94 14.13
CA THR A 256 36.18 -23.82 15.29
C THR A 256 37.61 -24.28 15.58
N PHE A 257 38.06 -24.12 16.80
CA PHE A 257 39.36 -24.53 17.32
C PHE A 257 39.13 -25.48 18.50
N GLY A 258 39.17 -26.80 18.23
CA GLY A 258 38.81 -27.77 19.24
C GLY A 258 37.40 -27.54 19.81
N LEU A 259 37.31 -27.22 21.10
CA LEU A 259 36.01 -26.95 21.77
C LEU A 259 35.57 -25.48 21.64
N HIS A 260 36.36 -24.60 21.04
CA HIS A 260 36.08 -23.18 20.93
C HIS A 260 35.55 -22.88 19.53
N LYS A 261 34.37 -22.23 19.45
CA LYS A 261 33.79 -21.73 18.23
C LYS A 261 33.68 -20.22 18.29
N ILE A 262 34.23 -19.55 17.30
CA ILE A 262 34.17 -18.08 17.12
C ILE A 262 33.42 -17.77 15.85
N ASP A 263 32.45 -16.84 15.96
CA ASP A 263 31.77 -16.22 14.82
C ASP A 263 31.79 -14.71 15.04
N ALA A 264 32.60 -14.01 14.26
CA ALA A 264 32.76 -12.57 14.33
C ALA A 264 32.23 -11.92 13.06
N THR A 265 31.48 -10.83 13.19
CA THR A 265 30.96 -10.04 12.07
C THR A 265 31.26 -8.57 12.31
N ALA A 266 31.92 -7.93 11.35
CA ALA A 266 32.01 -6.49 11.25
C ALA A 266 31.14 -6.03 10.08
N LEU A 267 30.31 -4.99 10.32
CA LEU A 267 29.43 -4.39 9.32
C LEU A 267 29.74 -2.90 9.20
N PHE A 268 29.81 -2.45 7.95
CA PHE A 268 29.64 -1.05 7.56
C PHE A 268 28.46 -0.95 6.63
N SER A 269 27.50 -0.04 6.92
CA SER A 269 26.33 0.19 6.09
C SER A 269 26.13 1.68 5.87
N MET A 270 25.76 2.05 4.64
CA MET A 270 25.34 3.38 4.23
C MET A 270 24.00 3.30 3.55
N GLN A 271 23.08 4.16 3.96
CA GLN A 271 21.75 4.29 3.35
C GLN A 271 21.48 5.76 3.06
N GLU A 272 20.88 6.04 1.92
CA GLU A 272 20.40 7.36 1.56
C GLU A 272 19.01 7.26 0.93
N THR A 273 18.14 8.17 1.30
CA THR A 273 16.78 8.29 0.79
C THR A 273 16.57 9.73 0.32
N THR A 274 16.20 9.88 -0.96
CA THR A 274 15.74 11.14 -1.55
C THR A 274 14.27 11.01 -1.92
N LYS A 275 13.43 11.91 -1.39
CA LYS A 275 12.02 12.06 -1.74
C LYS A 275 11.80 13.39 -2.44
N LYS A 276 11.28 13.35 -3.67
CA LYS A 276 10.87 14.53 -4.46
C LYS A 276 9.37 14.49 -4.63
N GLU A 277 8.70 15.58 -4.22
CA GLU A 277 7.25 15.74 -4.29
C GLU A 277 6.96 16.95 -5.17
N ALA A 278 6.03 16.82 -6.09
CA ALA A 278 5.46 17.92 -6.86
C ALA A 278 3.96 17.76 -6.90
N LYS A 279 3.22 18.85 -6.66
CA LYS A 279 1.77 18.89 -6.75
C LYS A 279 1.35 20.14 -7.46
N GLU A 280 0.43 19.97 -8.39
CA GLU A 280 -0.22 21.02 -9.18
C GLU A 280 -1.72 20.87 -9.04
N SER A 281 -2.43 21.98 -8.91
CA SER A 281 -3.89 21.99 -8.94
C SER A 281 -4.40 23.28 -9.59
N GLY A 282 -5.61 23.21 -10.10
CA GLY A 282 -6.27 24.37 -10.70
C GLY A 282 -7.73 24.12 -11.00
N GLU A 283 -8.47 25.20 -11.18
CA GLU A 283 -9.91 25.19 -11.40
C GLU A 283 -10.28 26.08 -12.57
N SER A 284 -11.51 25.94 -13.06
CA SER A 284 -12.09 26.72 -14.15
C SER A 284 -11.32 26.53 -15.46
N PHE A 285 -11.68 25.47 -16.16
CA PHE A 285 -11.12 25.12 -17.48
C PHE A 285 -12.08 25.57 -18.59
N VAL A 286 -11.55 25.88 -19.77
CA VAL A 286 -12.36 26.30 -20.94
C VAL A 286 -13.24 25.13 -21.42
N ASN A 287 -12.73 23.93 -21.43
CA ASN A 287 -13.44 22.68 -21.76
C ASN A 287 -12.88 21.52 -20.93
N ASP A 288 -13.50 20.34 -21.06
CA ASP A 288 -13.12 19.14 -20.31
C ASP A 288 -12.20 18.20 -21.11
N ASP A 289 -11.87 18.52 -22.39
CA ASP A 289 -11.18 17.61 -23.31
C ASP A 289 -9.76 17.24 -22.88
N SER A 290 -9.06 18.19 -22.28
CA SER A 290 -7.66 18.00 -21.86
C SER A 290 -7.52 17.44 -20.45
N GLU A 291 -8.59 17.42 -19.68
CA GLU A 291 -8.60 16.96 -18.29
C GLU A 291 -7.42 17.56 -17.49
N TYR A 292 -6.70 16.74 -16.71
CA TYR A 292 -5.50 17.15 -15.98
C TYR A 292 -4.24 17.23 -16.86
N HIS A 293 -4.30 16.83 -18.15
CA HIS A 293 -3.12 16.85 -19.03
C HIS A 293 -2.73 18.26 -19.50
N ASN A 294 -3.55 19.27 -19.25
CA ASN A 294 -3.24 20.66 -19.55
C ASN A 294 -3.53 21.59 -18.35
N MET A 295 -2.68 21.53 -17.31
CA MET A 295 -2.81 22.36 -16.11
C MET A 295 -2.71 23.86 -16.39
N ALA A 296 -2.02 24.25 -17.49
CA ALA A 296 -1.96 25.64 -17.91
C ALA A 296 -3.33 26.22 -18.29
N GLY A 297 -4.26 25.36 -18.72
CA GLY A 297 -5.65 25.74 -19.08
C GLY A 297 -6.54 26.12 -17.89
N ALA A 298 -6.15 25.89 -16.65
CA ALA A 298 -6.87 26.37 -15.50
C ALA A 298 -6.84 27.91 -15.45
N GLU A 299 -7.96 28.55 -15.12
CA GLU A 299 -8.05 30.01 -15.00
C GLU A 299 -7.99 30.49 -13.55
N LYS A 300 -8.38 29.63 -12.60
CA LYS A 300 -8.52 29.97 -11.17
C LYS A 300 -7.80 28.97 -10.27
N ASN A 301 -7.50 29.42 -9.06
CA ASN A 301 -7.00 28.60 -7.96
C ASN A 301 -5.80 27.72 -8.35
N LYS A 302 -4.89 28.30 -9.17
CA LYS A 302 -3.64 27.62 -9.57
C LYS A 302 -2.71 27.53 -8.37
N GLU A 303 -2.35 26.33 -7.99
CA GLU A 303 -1.39 26.07 -6.92
C GLU A 303 -0.31 25.12 -7.44
N ILE A 304 0.95 25.47 -7.21
CA ILE A 304 2.10 24.63 -7.53
C ILE A 304 2.96 24.54 -6.27
N THR A 305 3.18 23.34 -5.81
CA THR A 305 4.03 23.06 -4.64
C THR A 305 5.08 22.02 -4.98
N SER A 306 6.27 22.18 -4.41
CA SER A 306 7.32 21.17 -4.50
C SER A 306 8.07 21.04 -3.19
N LYS A 307 8.57 19.82 -2.92
CA LYS A 307 9.34 19.52 -1.71
C LYS A 307 10.43 18.51 -2.03
N LEU A 308 11.65 18.79 -1.52
CA LEU A 308 12.77 17.86 -1.49
C LEU A 308 13.03 17.47 -0.04
N THR A 309 13.13 16.17 0.20
CA THR A 309 13.54 15.63 1.50
C THR A 309 14.66 14.62 1.26
N GLU A 310 15.79 14.81 1.94
CA GLU A 310 16.94 13.93 1.86
C GLU A 310 17.35 13.48 3.25
N THR A 311 17.56 12.18 3.41
CA THR A 311 18.06 11.60 4.67
C THR A 311 19.16 10.59 4.36
N ALA A 312 20.16 10.54 5.25
CA ALA A 312 21.24 9.58 5.14
C ALA A 312 21.51 8.93 6.50
N MET A 313 21.90 7.67 6.48
CA MET A 313 22.28 6.90 7.64
C MET A 313 23.60 6.16 7.39
N LEU A 314 24.50 6.23 8.37
CA LEU A 314 25.74 5.44 8.42
C LEU A 314 25.71 4.56 9.65
N SER A 315 26.04 3.29 9.47
CA SER A 315 26.02 2.31 10.56
C SER A 315 27.32 1.52 10.60
N TYR A 316 27.83 1.33 11.79
CA TYR A 316 28.96 0.45 12.08
C TYR A 316 28.54 -0.56 13.13
N MET A 317 28.84 -1.83 12.93
CA MET A 317 28.55 -2.87 13.91
C MET A 317 29.71 -3.84 14.01
N LEU A 318 30.03 -4.22 15.25
CA LEU A 318 30.87 -5.37 15.55
C LEU A 318 30.06 -6.33 16.42
N ARG A 319 30.01 -7.60 16.01
CA ARG A 319 29.38 -8.70 16.75
C ARG A 319 30.38 -9.83 16.90
N LEU A 320 30.46 -10.36 18.10
CA LEU A 320 31.24 -11.55 18.43
C LEU A 320 30.31 -12.57 19.11
N ASN A 321 30.16 -13.73 18.48
CA ASN A 321 29.55 -14.90 19.10
C ASN A 321 30.68 -15.89 19.44
N TYR A 322 30.75 -16.29 20.69
CA TYR A 322 31.70 -17.26 21.19
C TYR A 322 30.95 -18.42 21.82
N SER A 323 31.39 -19.63 21.54
CA SER A 323 30.86 -20.83 22.14
C SER A 323 32.01 -21.74 22.57
N TYR A 324 31.94 -22.23 23.81
CA TYR A 324 32.85 -23.23 24.33
C TYR A 324 32.11 -24.57 24.53
N ALA A 325 32.60 -25.60 23.91
CA ALA A 325 32.08 -26.99 23.96
C ALA A 325 30.55 -27.08 23.63
N ASN A 326 29.97 -26.10 22.95
CA ASN A 326 28.52 -25.90 22.78
C ASN A 326 27.72 -25.79 24.10
N LYS A 327 28.42 -25.67 25.25
CA LYS A 327 27.85 -25.54 26.59
C LYS A 327 27.64 -24.08 26.98
N TYR A 328 28.69 -23.25 26.83
CA TYR A 328 28.71 -21.86 27.24
C TYR A 328 28.72 -20.97 25.99
N LEU A 329 27.76 -20.08 25.89
CA LEU A 329 27.61 -19.16 24.75
C LEU A 329 27.64 -17.72 25.24
N LEU A 330 28.41 -16.89 24.54
CA LEU A 330 28.50 -15.44 24.78
C LEU A 330 28.32 -14.71 23.45
N THR A 331 27.46 -13.72 23.43
CA THR A 331 27.31 -12.77 22.32
C THR A 331 27.57 -11.38 22.81
N LEU A 332 28.49 -10.68 22.14
CA LEU A 332 28.77 -9.28 22.33
C LEU A 332 28.45 -8.54 21.05
N THR A 333 27.68 -7.43 21.13
CA THR A 333 27.40 -6.58 19.99
C THR A 333 27.57 -5.12 20.38
N GLY A 334 28.29 -4.38 19.56
CA GLY A 334 28.36 -2.93 19.61
C GLY A 334 27.93 -2.38 18.25
N ARG A 335 26.96 -1.48 18.24
CA ARG A 335 26.48 -0.81 17.03
C ARG A 335 26.46 0.70 17.22
N SER A 336 26.94 1.43 16.24
CA SER A 336 26.86 2.89 16.18
C SER A 336 26.12 3.31 14.91
N ASP A 337 25.01 4.04 15.07
CA ASP A 337 24.20 4.55 13.98
C ASP A 337 24.23 6.07 13.97
N GLY A 338 24.62 6.63 12.82
CA GLY A 338 24.57 8.06 12.54
C GLY A 338 23.42 8.36 11.58
N TYR A 339 22.56 9.31 11.95
CA TYR A 339 21.41 9.70 11.13
C TYR A 339 21.39 11.20 10.85
N SER A 340 21.25 11.58 9.57
CA SER A 340 21.34 12.96 9.11
C SER A 340 20.28 13.88 9.74
N ALA A 341 19.09 13.37 10.07
CA ALA A 341 18.00 14.13 10.65
C ALA A 341 18.16 14.39 12.17
N PHE A 342 19.11 13.75 12.84
CA PHE A 342 19.41 14.05 14.25
C PHE A 342 20.05 15.42 14.43
N GLY A 343 19.93 15.98 15.62
CA GLY A 343 20.48 17.28 16.00
C GLY A 343 21.98 17.41 15.68
N LYS A 344 22.44 18.63 15.35
CA LYS A 344 23.79 18.92 14.83
C LYS A 344 24.94 18.28 15.59
N ASN A 345 24.84 18.18 16.93
CA ASN A 345 25.89 17.63 17.79
C ASN A 345 25.62 16.20 18.29
N ASN A 346 24.51 15.58 17.90
CA ASN A 346 24.08 14.25 18.34
C ASN A 346 23.69 13.38 17.15
N LYS A 347 24.54 13.35 16.11
CA LYS A 347 24.28 12.59 14.89
C LYS A 347 24.38 11.08 15.08
N TYR A 348 25.16 10.62 16.06
CA TYR A 348 25.44 9.22 16.32
C TYR A 348 24.88 8.76 17.65
N ALA A 349 24.33 7.53 17.66
CA ALA A 349 23.93 6.82 18.87
C ALA A 349 24.65 5.46 18.91
N PHE A 350 25.06 5.04 20.12
CA PHE A 350 25.75 3.76 20.33
C PHE A 350 24.86 2.80 21.10
N PHE A 351 24.77 1.56 20.61
CA PHE A 351 23.89 0.51 21.11
C PHE A 351 24.72 -0.74 21.48
N PRO A 352 25.19 -0.88 22.73
CA PRO A 352 25.83 -2.09 23.20
C PRO A 352 24.80 -3.16 23.56
N SER A 353 25.14 -4.42 23.32
CA SER A 353 24.33 -5.57 23.75
C SER A 353 25.23 -6.72 24.16
N VAL A 354 24.88 -7.37 25.26
CA VAL A 354 25.56 -8.57 25.78
C VAL A 354 24.51 -9.64 26.07
N ALA A 355 24.76 -10.85 25.61
CA ALA A 355 23.94 -12.01 25.93
C ALA A 355 24.84 -13.20 26.29
N ALA A 356 24.47 -13.93 27.33
CA ALA A 356 25.15 -15.16 27.75
C ALA A 356 24.11 -16.30 27.84
N ALA A 357 24.52 -17.51 27.51
CA ALA A 357 23.68 -18.67 27.68
C ALA A 357 24.50 -19.88 28.10
N TRP A 358 23.88 -20.72 28.93
CA TRP A 358 24.41 -22.00 29.37
C TRP A 358 23.47 -23.12 28.94
N ASN A 359 24.00 -24.04 28.14
CA ASN A 359 23.29 -25.23 27.69
C ASN A 359 23.54 -26.36 28.68
N ILE A 360 22.72 -26.43 29.71
CA ILE A 360 22.86 -27.37 30.85
C ILE A 360 22.71 -28.81 30.36
N SER A 361 21.82 -29.08 29.41
CA SER A 361 21.64 -30.43 28.86
C SER A 361 22.89 -31.02 28.17
N SER A 362 23.88 -30.17 27.82
CA SER A 362 25.14 -30.62 27.25
C SER A 362 26.21 -30.95 28.31
N GLU A 363 25.90 -30.78 29.61
CA GLU A 363 26.83 -31.15 30.69
C GLU A 363 26.83 -32.63 30.98
N GLU A 364 27.98 -33.17 31.40
CA GLU A 364 28.15 -34.60 31.66
C GLU A 364 27.21 -35.12 32.77
N PHE A 365 26.88 -34.25 33.77
CA PHE A 365 25.94 -34.64 34.83
C PHE A 365 24.49 -34.76 34.37
N MET A 366 24.17 -34.30 33.15
CA MET A 366 22.84 -34.41 32.55
C MET A 366 22.69 -35.61 31.61
N GLU A 367 23.75 -36.32 31.27
CA GLU A 367 23.72 -37.47 30.33
C GLU A 367 22.68 -38.53 30.68
N SER A 368 22.45 -38.79 31.99
CA SER A 368 21.46 -39.75 32.47
C SER A 368 20.02 -39.27 32.33
N GLN A 369 19.79 -37.97 32.10
CA GLN A 369 18.49 -37.34 31.98
C GLN A 369 18.00 -37.11 30.55
N THR A 370 18.82 -37.44 29.55
CA THR A 370 18.53 -37.26 28.12
C THR A 370 17.27 -37.99 27.63
N ASN A 371 16.85 -39.05 28.35
CA ASN A 371 15.63 -39.80 28.04
C ASN A 371 14.33 -39.04 28.38
N TYR A 372 14.40 -37.97 29.20
CA TYR A 372 13.27 -37.21 29.68
C TYR A 372 13.31 -35.73 29.33
N LEU A 373 14.49 -35.22 28.96
CA LEU A 373 14.72 -33.80 28.72
C LEU A 373 15.66 -33.57 27.54
N ASP A 374 15.15 -33.18 26.38
CA ASP A 374 15.93 -32.95 25.17
C ASP A 374 16.83 -31.72 25.28
N MET A 375 16.34 -30.64 25.91
CA MET A 375 17.07 -29.39 26.02
C MET A 375 16.75 -28.66 27.32
N LEU A 376 17.79 -28.31 28.08
CA LEU A 376 17.73 -27.37 29.19
C LEU A 376 18.78 -26.28 28.97
N LYS A 377 18.32 -25.05 28.74
CA LYS A 377 19.18 -23.90 28.45
C LYS A 377 18.75 -22.68 29.25
N ILE A 378 19.68 -22.05 29.92
CA ILE A 378 19.52 -20.75 30.58
C ILE A 378 20.11 -19.66 29.66
N ARG A 379 19.43 -18.52 29.60
CA ARG A 379 19.91 -17.35 28.83
C ARG A 379 19.69 -16.09 29.69
#